data_e72b1e3c58849bb618b6515d80763e27
#
_entry.id   e72b1e3c58849bb618b6515d80763e27
#
_cell.length_a   1.000
_cell.length_b   1.000
_cell.length_c   1.000
_cell.angle_alpha   90.00
_cell.angle_beta   90.00
_cell.angle_gamma   90.00
#
_symmetry.space_group_name_H-M   'P 1'
#
loop_
_entity.id
_entity.type
_entity.pdbx_description
1 polymer ?
#
loop_
_entity_poly.entity_id
_entity_poly.type
_entity_poly.pdbx_seq_one_letter_code
_entity_poly.pdbx_strand_id
1 'polypeptide(L)'
;MRLTIEPLDLARDLATLQAWVTHPRSVFWGMQGATLDEVHAEYARIADDPHHEALLGRADGSPVFLMERYDPFHSPLADLPELAAGDVGMHLLVAPTDTPVPGFTGAVMRRVVEECFADPAVARVVVEPDVRNDKIAALNAAVGFRVVRPVRLPDKTAAFSTCTRADFVASQLGGVA
;
A
#
# COMPACT_ATOMS: atom_id res chain seq x y z
N MET A 1 -9.94 18.58 4.30
CA MET A 1 -8.68 17.80 4.31
C MET A 1 -8.34 17.46 2.86
N ARG A 2 -7.19 17.93 2.39
CA ARG A 2 -6.68 17.65 1.03
C ARG A 2 -5.56 16.60 1.13
N LEU A 3 -5.74 15.46 0.48
CA LEU A 3 -4.72 14.42 0.39
C LEU A 3 -3.91 14.60 -0.91
N THR A 4 -2.59 14.62 -0.79
CA THR A 4 -1.64 14.65 -1.91
C THR A 4 -0.69 13.48 -1.80
N ILE A 5 -0.17 13.01 -2.93
CA ILE A 5 0.82 11.93 -3.01
C ILE A 5 2.01 12.47 -3.80
N GLU A 6 3.21 12.23 -3.33
CA GLU A 6 4.47 12.68 -3.93
C GLU A 6 5.55 11.60 -3.76
N PRO A 7 6.61 11.59 -4.57
CA PRO A 7 7.73 10.69 -4.37
C PRO A 7 8.33 10.85 -2.96
N LEU A 8 8.71 9.72 -2.34
CA LEU A 8 9.40 9.72 -1.04
C LEU A 8 10.76 10.42 -1.19
N ASP A 9 11.04 11.40 -0.33
CA ASP A 9 12.33 12.09 -0.24
C ASP A 9 13.07 11.63 1.02
N LEU A 10 14.03 10.71 0.88
CA LEU A 10 14.78 10.16 2.01
C LEU A 10 15.57 11.21 2.78
N ALA A 11 16.04 12.28 2.13
CA ALA A 11 16.77 13.33 2.82
C ALA A 11 15.87 14.11 3.79
N ARG A 12 14.58 14.22 3.47
CA ARG A 12 13.59 14.95 4.27
C ARG A 12 12.80 14.04 5.21
N ASP A 13 12.39 12.86 4.73
CA ASP A 13 11.31 12.09 5.33
C ASP A 13 11.79 10.85 6.10
N LEU A 14 13.09 10.50 6.05
CA LEU A 14 13.64 9.25 6.59
C LEU A 14 13.32 9.02 8.08
N ALA A 15 13.47 10.04 8.92
CA ALA A 15 13.20 9.90 10.35
C ALA A 15 11.71 9.62 10.64
N THR A 16 10.82 10.27 9.88
CA THR A 16 9.36 10.04 9.96
C THR A 16 9.03 8.62 9.50
N LEU A 17 9.63 8.20 8.39
CA LEU A 17 9.44 6.87 7.84
C LEU A 17 9.87 5.79 8.81
N GLN A 18 11.08 5.92 9.38
CA GLN A 18 11.61 4.98 10.37
C GLN A 18 10.69 4.87 11.60
N ALA A 19 10.21 6.00 12.13
CA ALA A 19 9.26 5.99 13.24
C ALA A 19 7.95 5.26 12.91
N TRP A 20 7.49 5.31 11.66
CA TRP A 20 6.25 4.62 11.25
C TRP A 20 6.45 3.12 11.02
N VAL A 21 7.48 2.73 10.26
CA VAL A 21 7.69 1.33 9.88
C VAL A 21 8.10 0.45 11.06
N THR A 22 8.73 1.03 12.09
CA THR A 22 9.12 0.34 13.33
C THR A 22 8.09 0.42 14.44
N HIS A 23 7.02 1.20 14.26
CA HIS A 23 6.00 1.37 15.29
C HIS A 23 5.28 0.03 15.60
N PRO A 24 4.95 -0.29 16.87
CA PRO A 24 4.27 -1.53 17.22
C PRO A 24 2.96 -1.80 16.47
N ARG A 25 2.24 -0.76 16.05
CA ARG A 25 1.02 -0.90 15.23
C ARG A 25 1.29 -1.26 13.77
N SER A 26 2.55 -1.18 13.31
CA SER A 26 2.98 -1.46 11.94
C SER A 26 3.58 -2.87 11.80
N VAL A 27 3.22 -3.80 12.68
CA VAL A 27 3.79 -5.16 12.74
C VAL A 27 3.73 -5.90 11.40
N PHE A 28 2.68 -5.69 10.61
CA PHE A 28 2.52 -6.32 9.30
C PHE A 28 3.35 -5.66 8.18
N TRP A 29 4.05 -4.54 8.47
CA TRP A 29 4.98 -3.94 7.54
C TRP A 29 6.33 -4.69 7.47
N GLY A 30 6.67 -5.41 8.55
CA GLY A 30 7.81 -6.32 8.57
C GLY A 30 9.15 -5.66 8.90
N MET A 31 9.18 -4.39 9.33
CA MET A 31 10.40 -3.65 9.67
C MET A 31 10.52 -3.35 11.17
N GLN A 32 9.94 -4.19 12.03
CA GLN A 32 10.02 -4.03 13.48
C GLN A 32 11.47 -4.09 13.95
N GLY A 33 11.91 -3.07 14.71
CA GLY A 33 13.27 -2.98 15.23
C GLY A 33 14.34 -2.56 14.23
N ALA A 34 13.97 -2.21 12.99
CA ALA A 34 14.93 -1.73 12.00
C ALA A 34 15.58 -0.42 12.43
N THR A 35 16.90 -0.33 12.27
CA THR A 35 17.67 0.89 12.48
C THR A 35 17.38 1.92 11.38
N LEU A 36 17.77 3.16 11.61
CA LEU A 36 17.65 4.23 10.60
C LEU A 36 18.40 3.88 9.31
N ASP A 37 19.60 3.29 9.43
CA ASP A 37 20.42 2.88 8.29
C ASP A 37 19.78 1.74 7.50
N GLU A 38 19.14 0.77 8.17
CA GLU A 38 18.42 -0.32 7.51
C GLU A 38 17.19 0.19 6.77
N VAL A 39 16.44 1.12 7.34
CA VAL A 39 15.30 1.75 6.66
C VAL A 39 15.79 2.58 5.47
N HIS A 40 16.87 3.35 5.64
CA HIS A 40 17.48 4.09 4.53
C HIS A 40 17.91 3.15 3.39
N ALA A 41 18.61 2.06 3.71
CA ALA A 41 19.09 1.11 2.72
C ALA A 41 17.95 0.47 1.93
N GLU A 42 16.85 0.07 2.60
CA GLU A 42 15.68 -0.51 1.94
C GLU A 42 15.00 0.48 0.98
N TYR A 43 14.74 1.71 1.42
CA TYR A 43 14.06 2.69 0.58
C TYR A 43 14.95 3.31 -0.50
N ALA A 44 16.29 3.33 -0.29
CA ALA A 44 17.23 3.64 -1.35
C ALA A 44 17.25 2.55 -2.44
N ARG A 45 17.19 1.26 -2.04
CA ARG A 45 17.04 0.13 -2.96
C ARG A 45 15.75 0.25 -3.78
N ILE A 46 14.62 0.61 -3.14
CA ILE A 46 13.35 0.84 -3.85
C ILE A 46 13.47 2.00 -4.83
N ALA A 47 14.14 3.09 -4.44
CA ALA A 47 14.32 4.26 -5.31
C ALA A 47 15.16 3.95 -6.57
N ASP A 48 16.06 2.97 -6.49
CA ASP A 48 16.90 2.50 -7.62
C ASP A 48 16.21 1.40 -8.47
N ASP A 49 15.07 0.85 -8.00
CA ASP A 49 14.37 -0.22 -8.69
C ASP A 49 13.35 0.34 -9.70
N PRO A 50 13.51 0.08 -11.02
CA PRO A 50 12.58 0.57 -12.03
C PRO A 50 11.18 -0.06 -11.95
N HIS A 51 11.00 -1.11 -11.15
CA HIS A 51 9.76 -1.85 -10.98
C HIS A 51 9.06 -1.60 -9.64
N HIS A 52 9.61 -0.71 -8.80
CA HIS A 52 9.09 -0.44 -7.47
C HIS A 52 9.27 1.04 -7.12
N GLU A 53 8.27 1.68 -6.59
CA GLU A 53 8.36 3.06 -6.13
C GLU A 53 7.72 3.24 -4.75
N ALA A 54 8.31 4.10 -3.94
CA ALA A 54 7.78 4.52 -2.66
C ALA A 54 7.30 5.98 -2.76
N LEU A 55 6.07 6.21 -2.30
CA LEU A 55 5.38 7.49 -2.36
C LEU A 55 4.91 7.89 -0.96
N LEU A 56 5.02 9.17 -0.64
CA LEU A 56 4.55 9.71 0.63
C LEU A 56 3.24 10.48 0.44
N GLY A 57 2.24 10.12 1.24
CA GLY A 57 0.98 10.82 1.28
C GLY A 57 0.95 11.90 2.36
N ARG A 58 0.39 13.08 2.02
CA ARG A 58 0.24 14.20 2.93
C ARG A 58 -1.21 14.64 3.06
N ALA A 59 -1.61 15.00 4.28
CA ALA A 59 -2.88 15.69 4.55
C ALA A 59 -2.57 17.14 4.91
N ASP A 60 -3.06 18.09 4.10
CA ASP A 60 -2.82 19.53 4.29
C ASP A 60 -1.34 19.86 4.55
N GLY A 61 -0.42 19.15 3.83
CA GLY A 61 1.03 19.32 3.89
C GLY A 61 1.74 18.43 4.93
N SER A 62 1.05 17.85 5.90
CA SER A 62 1.66 16.95 6.90
C SER A 62 1.71 15.51 6.40
N PRO A 63 2.83 14.77 6.57
CA PRO A 63 2.94 13.38 6.16
C PRO A 63 1.99 12.50 6.99
N VAL A 64 1.23 11.61 6.34
CA VAL A 64 0.19 10.82 7.01
C VAL A 64 0.08 9.37 6.53
N PHE A 65 0.71 9.02 5.42
CA PHE A 65 0.78 7.62 4.97
C PHE A 65 1.96 7.41 4.01
N LEU A 66 2.42 6.19 3.96
CA LEU A 66 3.36 5.66 2.97
C LEU A 66 2.59 4.75 2.03
N MET A 67 2.86 4.86 0.75
CA MET A 67 2.37 3.98 -0.29
C MET A 67 3.55 3.44 -1.08
N GLU A 68 3.53 2.16 -1.38
CA GLU A 68 4.41 1.56 -2.38
C GLU A 68 3.57 1.08 -3.56
N ARG A 69 4.10 1.26 -4.76
CA ARG A 69 3.53 0.73 -6.00
C ARG A 69 4.60 -0.06 -6.73
N TYR A 70 4.27 -1.24 -7.22
CA TYR A 70 5.24 -2.14 -7.82
C TYR A 70 4.66 -2.96 -8.97
N ASP A 71 5.53 -3.41 -9.86
CA ASP A 71 5.20 -4.39 -10.88
C ASP A 71 5.16 -5.80 -10.25
N PRO A 72 4.00 -6.47 -10.16
CA PRO A 72 3.90 -7.77 -9.51
C PRO A 72 4.69 -8.87 -10.24
N PHE A 73 5.01 -8.71 -11.52
CA PHE A 73 5.86 -9.64 -12.26
C PHE A 73 7.35 -9.55 -11.88
N HIS A 74 7.74 -8.51 -11.12
CA HIS A 74 9.09 -8.32 -10.56
C HIS A 74 9.07 -8.37 -9.02
N SER A 75 8.14 -9.12 -8.44
CA SER A 75 7.92 -9.25 -7.00
C SER A 75 7.83 -10.72 -6.59
N PRO A 76 7.70 -11.05 -5.29
CA PRO A 76 7.40 -12.40 -4.82
C PRO A 76 6.11 -13.03 -5.37
N LEU A 77 5.28 -12.26 -6.07
CA LEU A 77 4.06 -12.74 -6.73
C LEU A 77 4.29 -13.24 -8.17
N ALA A 78 5.49 -13.05 -8.74
CA ALA A 78 5.78 -13.24 -10.16
C ALA A 78 5.35 -14.61 -10.75
N ASP A 79 5.37 -15.66 -9.92
CA ASP A 79 5.01 -17.03 -10.33
C ASP A 79 3.51 -17.33 -10.17
N LEU A 80 2.69 -16.36 -9.75
CA LEU A 80 1.26 -16.59 -9.60
C LEU A 80 0.56 -16.62 -10.98
N PRO A 81 -0.12 -17.73 -11.31
CA PRO A 81 -0.80 -17.86 -12.61
C PRO A 81 -1.99 -16.89 -12.78
N GLU A 82 -2.44 -16.28 -11.71
CA GLU A 82 -3.54 -15.32 -11.72
C GLU A 82 -3.11 -13.91 -12.11
N LEU A 83 -1.81 -13.60 -12.17
CA LEU A 83 -1.32 -12.30 -12.64
C LEU A 83 -1.65 -12.11 -14.13
N ALA A 84 -1.99 -10.89 -14.48
CA ALA A 84 -2.33 -10.51 -15.85
C ALA A 84 -1.68 -9.18 -16.25
N ALA A 85 -1.53 -8.97 -17.54
CA ALA A 85 -1.04 -7.69 -18.06
C ALA A 85 -1.94 -6.52 -17.58
N GLY A 86 -1.31 -5.45 -17.13
CA GLY A 86 -2.00 -4.30 -16.55
C GLY A 86 -2.27 -4.43 -15.03
N ASP A 87 -1.74 -5.48 -14.37
CA ASP A 87 -1.72 -5.54 -12.91
C ASP A 87 -0.67 -4.60 -12.34
N VAL A 88 -1.02 -3.92 -11.25
CA VAL A 88 -0.10 -3.15 -10.40
C VAL A 88 -0.27 -3.58 -8.95
N GLY A 89 0.84 -3.84 -8.27
CA GLY A 89 0.87 -4.14 -6.85
C GLY A 89 0.87 -2.87 -6.00
N MET A 90 0.30 -2.94 -4.79
CA MET A 90 0.24 -1.81 -3.87
C MET A 90 0.38 -2.26 -2.43
N HIS A 91 1.22 -1.52 -1.66
CA HIS A 91 1.25 -1.56 -0.21
C HIS A 91 0.85 -0.21 0.38
N LEU A 92 0.23 -0.22 1.54
CA LEU A 92 -0.19 0.98 2.26
C LEU A 92 0.12 0.87 3.76
N LEU A 93 0.81 1.88 4.29
CA LEU A 93 0.99 2.10 5.71
C LEU A 93 0.44 3.48 6.08
N VAL A 94 -0.66 3.52 6.84
CA VAL A 94 -1.16 4.77 7.42
C VAL A 94 -0.38 5.08 8.69
N ALA A 95 0.05 6.33 8.84
CA ALA A 95 0.83 6.79 9.99
C ALA A 95 0.18 6.38 11.32
N PRO A 96 0.92 5.77 12.24
CA PRO A 96 0.41 5.50 13.58
C PRO A 96 0.01 6.82 14.28
N THR A 97 -1.13 6.82 14.95
CA THR A 97 -1.62 7.98 15.69
C THR A 97 -2.35 7.57 16.96
N ASP A 98 -2.24 8.39 18.00
CA ASP A 98 -3.03 8.21 19.24
C ASP A 98 -4.36 8.99 19.20
N THR A 99 -4.56 9.79 18.15
CA THR A 99 -5.79 10.56 17.92
C THR A 99 -6.43 10.19 16.59
N PRO A 100 -7.02 8.97 16.46
CA PRO A 100 -7.61 8.53 15.22
C PRO A 100 -8.80 9.39 14.82
N VAL A 101 -8.85 9.74 13.53
CA VAL A 101 -9.98 10.46 12.94
C VAL A 101 -10.90 9.46 12.25
N PRO A 102 -12.20 9.41 12.59
CA PRO A 102 -13.15 8.52 11.93
C PRO A 102 -13.17 8.72 10.41
N GLY A 103 -13.13 7.61 9.66
CA GLY A 103 -13.16 7.63 8.19
C GLY A 103 -11.82 7.97 7.52
N PHE A 104 -10.79 8.41 8.27
CA PHE A 104 -9.51 8.84 7.70
C PHE A 104 -8.82 7.74 6.89
N THR A 105 -8.69 6.54 7.46
CA THR A 105 -8.03 5.40 6.79
C THR A 105 -8.79 4.99 5.52
N GLY A 106 -10.12 5.04 5.53
CA GLY A 106 -10.93 4.81 4.34
C GLY A 106 -10.68 5.86 3.23
N ALA A 107 -10.59 7.14 3.61
CA ALA A 107 -10.27 8.22 2.68
C ALA A 107 -8.85 8.07 2.08
N VAL A 108 -7.88 7.66 2.90
CA VAL A 108 -6.51 7.35 2.43
C VAL A 108 -6.52 6.18 1.46
N MET A 109 -7.16 5.05 1.82
CA MET A 109 -7.23 3.87 0.95
C MET A 109 -7.89 4.19 -0.40
N ARG A 110 -8.99 4.93 -0.38
CA ARG A 110 -9.64 5.42 -1.61
C ARG A 110 -8.65 6.22 -2.46
N ARG A 111 -7.96 7.20 -1.87
CA ARG A 111 -7.01 8.06 -2.60
C ARG A 111 -5.84 7.26 -3.19
N VAL A 112 -5.36 6.25 -2.47
CA VAL A 112 -4.29 5.35 -2.93
C VAL A 112 -4.74 4.51 -4.11
N VAL A 113 -5.94 3.94 -4.09
CA VAL A 113 -6.48 3.16 -5.22
C VAL A 113 -6.78 4.07 -6.42
N GLU A 114 -7.27 5.29 -6.20
CA GLU A 114 -7.40 6.31 -7.26
C GLU A 114 -6.05 6.61 -7.92
N GLU A 115 -4.96 6.71 -7.13
CA GLU A 115 -3.61 6.92 -7.64
C GLU A 115 -3.12 5.76 -8.49
N CYS A 116 -3.37 4.52 -8.06
CA CYS A 116 -3.04 3.34 -8.86
C CYS A 116 -3.78 3.35 -10.21
N PHE A 117 -5.04 3.75 -10.21
CA PHE A 117 -5.85 3.84 -11.41
C PHE A 117 -5.70 5.15 -12.20
N ALA A 118 -4.85 6.08 -11.79
CA ALA A 118 -4.57 7.29 -12.56
C ALA A 118 -3.95 6.98 -13.93
N ASP A 119 -3.13 5.92 -14.01
CA ASP A 119 -2.64 5.40 -15.28
C ASP A 119 -3.74 4.55 -15.96
N PRO A 120 -4.19 4.91 -17.17
CA PRO A 120 -5.20 4.14 -17.90
C PRO A 120 -4.74 2.75 -18.31
N ALA A 121 -3.43 2.49 -18.36
CA ALA A 121 -2.87 1.16 -18.64
C ALA A 121 -3.08 0.16 -17.48
N VAL A 122 -3.29 0.66 -16.26
CA VAL A 122 -3.58 -0.19 -15.10
C VAL A 122 -5.00 -0.76 -15.22
N ALA A 123 -5.08 -2.06 -15.44
CA ALA A 123 -6.36 -2.79 -15.54
C ALA A 123 -6.87 -3.22 -14.15
N ARG A 124 -5.95 -3.61 -13.27
CA ARG A 124 -6.24 -4.18 -11.96
C ARG A 124 -5.18 -3.78 -10.91
N VAL A 125 -5.62 -3.49 -9.71
CA VAL A 125 -4.73 -3.39 -8.53
C VAL A 125 -4.73 -4.74 -7.81
N VAL A 126 -3.54 -5.22 -7.42
CA VAL A 126 -3.36 -6.46 -6.66
C VAL A 126 -2.74 -6.17 -5.32
N VAL A 127 -3.14 -6.93 -4.30
CA VAL A 127 -2.59 -6.84 -2.93
C VAL A 127 -2.46 -8.23 -2.32
N GLU A 128 -1.53 -8.38 -1.37
CA GLU A 128 -1.23 -9.64 -0.70
C GLU A 128 -1.03 -9.46 0.82
N PRO A 129 -2.05 -8.90 1.52
CA PRO A 129 -1.94 -8.73 2.95
C PRO A 129 -1.81 -10.08 3.69
N ASP A 130 -1.11 -10.06 4.82
CA ASP A 130 -1.08 -11.22 5.73
C ASP A 130 -2.51 -11.61 6.12
N VAL A 131 -2.83 -12.90 6.03
CA VAL A 131 -4.16 -13.44 6.37
C VAL A 131 -4.61 -13.15 7.83
N ARG A 132 -3.66 -12.80 8.70
CA ARG A 132 -3.92 -12.44 10.11
C ARG A 132 -4.31 -10.97 10.28
N ASN A 133 -4.19 -10.15 9.24
CA ASN A 133 -4.50 -8.72 9.30
C ASN A 133 -5.96 -8.43 8.95
N ASP A 134 -6.87 -8.72 9.88
CA ASP A 134 -8.32 -8.53 9.69
C ASP A 134 -8.70 -7.08 9.39
N LYS A 135 -7.94 -6.10 9.92
CA LYS A 135 -8.23 -4.67 9.70
C LYS A 135 -8.03 -4.29 8.24
N ILE A 136 -6.92 -4.73 7.63
CA ILE A 136 -6.68 -4.45 6.21
C ILE A 136 -7.62 -5.27 5.32
N ALA A 137 -7.98 -6.50 5.72
CA ALA A 137 -8.93 -7.32 4.98
C ALA A 137 -10.30 -6.61 4.86
N ALA A 138 -10.82 -6.07 5.96
CA ALA A 138 -12.07 -5.31 5.96
C ALA A 138 -11.98 -4.02 5.11
N LEU A 139 -10.85 -3.30 5.19
CA LEU A 139 -10.61 -2.08 4.43
C LEU A 139 -10.50 -2.36 2.93
N ASN A 140 -9.78 -3.43 2.55
CA ASN A 140 -9.66 -3.88 1.16
C ASN A 140 -11.03 -4.25 0.58
N ALA A 141 -11.85 -5.00 1.32
CA ALA A 141 -13.21 -5.32 0.89
C ALA A 141 -14.07 -4.07 0.68
N ALA A 142 -13.97 -3.07 1.57
CA ALA A 142 -14.71 -1.83 1.47
C ALA A 142 -14.35 -0.97 0.25
N VAL A 143 -13.11 -1.10 -0.28
CA VAL A 143 -12.65 -0.37 -1.47
C VAL A 143 -12.73 -1.20 -2.77
N GLY A 144 -13.25 -2.44 -2.68
CA GLY A 144 -13.56 -3.25 -3.85
C GLY A 144 -12.61 -4.42 -4.14
N PHE A 145 -11.60 -4.66 -3.29
CA PHE A 145 -10.77 -5.85 -3.45
C PHE A 145 -11.56 -7.12 -3.16
N ARG A 146 -11.32 -8.14 -3.98
CA ARG A 146 -11.87 -9.49 -3.82
C ARG A 146 -10.72 -10.47 -3.61
N VAL A 147 -10.81 -11.25 -2.55
CA VAL A 147 -9.84 -12.32 -2.28
C VAL A 147 -9.99 -13.40 -3.36
N VAL A 148 -8.88 -13.70 -4.04
CA VAL A 148 -8.80 -14.78 -5.02
C VAL A 148 -8.51 -16.09 -4.31
N ARG A 149 -7.42 -16.14 -3.53
CA ARG A 149 -7.05 -17.28 -2.69
C ARG A 149 -5.92 -16.91 -1.71
N PRO A 150 -5.68 -17.71 -0.66
CA PRO A 150 -4.45 -17.62 0.10
C PRO A 150 -3.26 -18.11 -0.74
N VAL A 151 -2.11 -17.43 -0.57
CA VAL A 151 -0.83 -17.79 -1.19
C VAL A 151 0.26 -17.84 -0.15
N ARG A 152 1.22 -18.76 -0.30
CA ARG A 152 2.36 -18.86 0.57
C ARG A 152 3.50 -18.03 0.00
N LEU A 153 3.91 -17.00 0.73
CA LEU A 153 5.06 -16.17 0.42
C LEU A 153 6.22 -16.52 1.39
N PRO A 154 7.45 -16.09 1.12
CA PRO A 154 8.61 -16.43 1.97
C PRO A 154 8.44 -16.05 3.45
N ASP A 155 7.75 -14.95 3.73
CA ASP A 155 7.61 -14.33 5.05
C ASP A 155 6.22 -14.51 5.68
N LYS A 156 5.20 -14.85 4.88
CA LYS A 156 3.79 -14.90 5.35
C LYS A 156 2.92 -15.83 4.51
N THR A 157 1.74 -16.15 5.04
CA THR A 157 0.60 -16.57 4.22
C THR A 157 -0.25 -15.33 3.93
N ALA A 158 -0.41 -15.01 2.65
CA ALA A 158 -1.09 -13.81 2.20
C ALA A 158 -2.46 -14.11 1.58
N ALA A 159 -3.40 -13.20 1.72
CA ALA A 159 -4.67 -13.20 1.00
C ALA A 159 -4.49 -12.47 -0.34
N PHE A 160 -4.07 -13.19 -1.39
CA PHE A 160 -3.96 -12.59 -2.71
C PHE A 160 -5.33 -12.10 -3.16
N SER A 161 -5.41 -10.81 -3.45
CA SER A 161 -6.68 -10.13 -3.74
C SER A 161 -6.50 -9.18 -4.92
N THR A 162 -7.57 -8.99 -5.69
CA THR A 162 -7.56 -8.13 -6.88
C THR A 162 -8.72 -7.15 -6.84
N CYS A 163 -8.55 -5.97 -7.44
CA CYS A 163 -9.58 -4.96 -7.61
C CYS A 163 -9.52 -4.41 -9.04
N THR A 164 -10.58 -4.56 -9.81
CA THR A 164 -10.72 -3.91 -11.12
C THR A 164 -11.25 -2.49 -10.96
N ARG A 165 -11.14 -1.65 -12.00
CA ARG A 165 -11.76 -0.32 -12.02
C ARG A 165 -13.27 -0.39 -11.73
N ALA A 166 -13.96 -1.38 -12.30
CA ALA A 166 -15.38 -1.58 -12.08
C ALA A 166 -15.70 -1.97 -10.63
N ASP A 167 -14.90 -2.86 -10.02
CA ASP A 167 -15.04 -3.22 -8.61
C ASP A 167 -14.81 -2.01 -7.70
N PHE A 168 -13.81 -1.19 -7.99
CA PHE A 168 -13.54 0.05 -7.24
C PHE A 168 -14.73 1.01 -7.32
N VAL A 169 -15.20 1.34 -8.51
CA VAL A 169 -16.34 2.26 -8.71
C VAL A 169 -17.61 1.76 -8.04
N ALA A 170 -17.86 0.44 -8.04
CA ALA A 170 -19.02 -0.17 -7.42
C ALA A 170 -18.88 -0.36 -5.90
N SER A 171 -17.71 -0.08 -5.32
CA SER A 171 -17.41 -0.33 -3.92
C SER A 171 -17.99 0.73 -2.99
N GLN A 172 -18.03 0.41 -1.68
CA GLN A 172 -18.51 1.32 -0.65
C GLN A 172 -17.68 2.61 -0.57
N LEU A 173 -16.36 2.54 -0.80
CA LEU A 173 -15.45 3.69 -0.72
C LEU A 173 -15.20 4.35 -2.09
N GLY A 174 -15.34 3.63 -3.20
CA GLY A 174 -15.08 4.15 -4.55
C GLY A 174 -16.24 4.92 -5.17
N GLY A 175 -17.47 4.57 -4.86
CA GLY A 175 -18.68 5.13 -5.49
C GLY A 175 -19.10 6.54 -5.05
N VAL A 176 -18.29 7.23 -4.25
CA VAL A 176 -18.60 8.60 -3.78
C VAL A 176 -17.84 9.59 -4.68
N ALA A 177 -18.51 10.04 -5.74
CA ALA A 177 -18.09 11.19 -6.54
C ALA A 177 -18.56 12.50 -5.88
#